data_a38f25c6605bfedfcc32235d2c96d3ff
#
_entry.id   a38f25c6605bfedfcc32235d2c96d3ff
#
_cell.length_a   1.000
_cell.length_b   1.000
_cell.length_c   1.000
_cell.angle_alpha   90.00
_cell.angle_beta   90.00
_cell.angle_gamma   90.00
#
_symmetry.space_group_name_H-M   'P 1'
#
loop_
_entity.id
_entity.type
_entity.pdbx_description
1 polymer ?
#
loop_
_entity_poly.entity_id
_entity_poly.type
_entity_poly.pdbx_seq_one_letter_code
_entity_poly.pdbx_strand_id
1 'polypeptide(L)'
;MGKFTLKILVIGLILVLSAGTAFGQVTIADMEGYFSTFSADVAESLPGVSSTGLTWSDAKVRGFPHFGVGVSLGAVMIPKDAFVTLADSLYIELPTEITDSEIGVPLPAYAVDARVGLPFLPFDVGAKLGMLTPEMSESLGGDISADYMLAGFDLRFPIIKGGLALPSISVSAGYNYLSGGVNTSVSGTGNFLTSISIPTEIIANGATISYTDPDVRFQWQTHAMDFKLQASKGLLIFTPYIGGAYSYGWSQAGGGIASDLTVNSVNDYDLDDVSAALEAAGYDFELDDDSFSILSDATGGSFRAFGGLSVNLFILKLDLNGQYNFTTQSLGGGLNVRIQI
;
A
#
# COMPACT_ATOMS: atom_id res chain seq x y z
N MET A 1 -2.46 18.69 -3.66
CA MET A 1 -1.74 17.79 -2.77
C MET A 1 -1.43 16.45 -3.43
N GLY A 2 -2.35 15.79 -4.15
CA GLY A 2 -2.12 14.44 -4.70
C GLY A 2 -0.93 14.27 -5.65
N LYS A 3 -0.67 15.23 -6.56
CA LYS A 3 0.46 15.14 -7.50
C LYS A 3 1.84 15.23 -6.83
N PHE A 4 1.93 15.94 -5.70
CA PHE A 4 3.19 16.12 -4.98
C PHE A 4 3.56 14.88 -4.16
N THR A 5 2.60 14.29 -3.45
CA THR A 5 2.82 13.12 -2.59
C THR A 5 3.14 11.86 -3.39
N LEU A 6 2.39 11.64 -4.49
CA LEU A 6 2.65 10.49 -5.37
C LEU A 6 3.98 10.66 -6.12
N LYS A 7 4.34 11.88 -6.53
CA LYS A 7 5.66 12.17 -7.11
C LYS A 7 6.80 11.87 -6.13
N ILE A 8 6.66 12.17 -4.84
CA ILE A 8 7.69 11.86 -3.84
C ILE A 8 7.85 10.34 -3.70
N LEU A 9 6.76 9.60 -3.63
CA LEU A 9 6.80 8.13 -3.53
C LEU A 9 7.43 7.51 -4.79
N VAL A 10 7.03 7.98 -5.95
CA VAL A 10 7.56 7.53 -7.25
C VAL A 10 9.00 7.98 -7.43
N ILE A 11 9.37 9.23 -7.08
CA ILE A 11 10.74 9.72 -7.15
C ILE A 11 11.65 8.95 -6.18
N GLY A 12 11.18 8.64 -4.97
CA GLY A 12 11.91 7.78 -4.05
C GLY A 12 12.19 6.40 -4.64
N LEU A 13 11.20 5.81 -5.26
CA LEU A 13 11.31 4.50 -5.93
C LEU A 13 12.20 4.56 -7.19
N ILE A 14 12.05 5.60 -8.02
CA ILE A 14 12.84 5.80 -9.24
C ILE A 14 14.32 6.04 -8.94
N LEU A 15 14.60 6.87 -7.93
CA LEU A 15 15.99 7.15 -7.54
C LEU A 15 16.67 5.91 -6.98
N VAL A 16 15.93 5.03 -6.31
CA VAL A 16 16.42 3.73 -5.87
C VAL A 16 16.88 2.87 -7.04
N LEU A 17 16.28 2.99 -8.20
CA LEU A 17 16.53 2.12 -9.34
C LEU A 17 17.39 2.77 -10.44
N SER A 18 17.65 4.10 -10.37
CA SER A 18 18.39 4.83 -11.42
C SER A 18 19.89 5.04 -11.19
N ALA A 19 20.46 4.55 -10.08
CA ALA A 19 21.84 4.89 -9.67
C ALA A 19 22.92 3.89 -10.12
N GLY A 20 22.86 3.41 -11.31
CA GLY A 20 23.77 2.38 -11.86
C GLY A 20 25.09 2.84 -12.48
N THR A 21 25.93 3.70 -11.85
CA THR A 21 27.19 4.11 -12.48
C THR A 21 28.51 3.59 -11.93
N ALA A 22 28.51 2.86 -10.83
CA ALA A 22 29.79 2.54 -10.17
C ALA A 22 29.99 1.05 -9.87
N PHE A 23 29.14 0.16 -10.37
CA PHE A 23 29.13 -1.21 -9.86
C PHE A 23 29.60 -2.23 -10.88
N GLY A 24 30.38 -3.16 -10.34
CA GLY A 24 30.53 -4.49 -10.92
C GLY A 24 29.14 -5.11 -11.15
N GLN A 25 29.08 -6.22 -11.87
CA GLN A 25 27.82 -6.92 -12.14
C GLN A 25 27.06 -7.17 -10.81
N VAL A 26 25.86 -6.58 -10.67
CA VAL A 26 24.95 -6.89 -9.57
C VAL A 26 24.42 -8.28 -9.83
N THR A 27 24.46 -9.14 -8.83
CA THR A 27 23.92 -10.49 -8.93
C THR A 27 22.45 -10.52 -8.53
N ILE A 28 21.74 -11.56 -8.92
CA ILE A 28 20.35 -11.81 -8.49
C ILE A 28 20.24 -11.87 -6.97
N ALA A 29 21.20 -12.50 -6.28
CA ALA A 29 21.23 -12.58 -4.82
C ALA A 29 21.36 -11.20 -4.17
N ASP A 30 22.13 -10.29 -4.77
CA ASP A 30 22.22 -8.91 -4.28
C ASP A 30 20.87 -8.19 -4.45
N MET A 31 20.23 -8.33 -5.60
CA MET A 31 18.92 -7.72 -5.88
C MET A 31 17.85 -8.23 -4.92
N GLU A 32 17.74 -9.55 -4.73
CA GLU A 32 16.82 -10.14 -3.76
C GLU A 32 17.06 -9.60 -2.35
N GLY A 33 18.32 -9.58 -1.90
CA GLY A 33 18.68 -9.06 -0.59
C GLY A 33 18.30 -7.58 -0.40
N TYR A 34 18.47 -6.77 -1.44
CA TYR A 34 18.14 -5.34 -1.39
C TYR A 34 16.63 -5.09 -1.34
N PHE A 35 15.87 -5.82 -2.16
CA PHE A 35 14.43 -5.61 -2.27
C PHE A 35 13.61 -6.35 -1.21
N SER A 36 14.05 -7.49 -0.69
CA SER A 36 13.27 -8.32 0.22
C SER A 36 12.89 -7.58 1.49
N THR A 37 13.84 -6.93 2.15
CA THR A 37 13.58 -6.19 3.39
C THR A 37 12.64 -5.01 3.15
N PHE A 38 12.89 -4.22 2.11
CA PHE A 38 12.03 -3.10 1.73
C PHE A 38 10.60 -3.55 1.42
N SER A 39 10.47 -4.59 0.61
CA SER A 39 9.18 -5.12 0.21
C SER A 39 8.40 -5.70 1.39
N ALA A 40 9.09 -6.35 2.34
CA ALA A 40 8.48 -6.85 3.57
C ALA A 40 7.92 -5.70 4.43
N ASP A 41 8.68 -4.63 4.64
CA ASP A 41 8.23 -3.46 5.42
C ASP A 41 7.01 -2.77 4.77
N VAL A 42 7.00 -2.69 3.42
CA VAL A 42 5.84 -2.20 2.68
C VAL A 42 4.65 -3.15 2.89
N ALA A 43 4.84 -4.45 2.66
CA ALA A 43 3.80 -5.47 2.78
C ALA A 43 3.15 -5.48 4.17
N GLU A 44 3.93 -5.34 5.25
CA GLU A 44 3.43 -5.24 6.62
C GLU A 44 2.55 -3.99 6.86
N SER A 45 2.76 -2.92 6.10
CA SER A 45 2.00 -1.67 6.21
C SER A 45 0.66 -1.71 5.45
N LEU A 46 0.52 -2.58 4.45
CA LEU A 46 -0.63 -2.63 3.54
C LEU A 46 -1.99 -2.91 4.24
N PRO A 47 -2.10 -3.77 5.27
CA PRO A 47 -3.36 -3.94 6.00
C PRO A 47 -3.87 -2.63 6.62
N GLY A 48 -2.95 -1.77 7.09
CA GLY A 48 -3.28 -0.43 7.58
C GLY A 48 -3.80 0.49 6.47
N VAL A 49 -3.17 0.47 5.31
CA VAL A 49 -3.59 1.24 4.12
C VAL A 49 -4.94 0.77 3.63
N SER A 50 -5.14 -0.56 3.54
CA SER A 50 -6.39 -1.18 3.09
C SER A 50 -7.59 -0.82 3.98
N SER A 51 -7.35 -0.41 5.22
CA SER A 51 -8.41 -0.01 6.16
C SER A 51 -8.98 1.39 5.90
N THR A 52 -8.42 2.16 4.96
CA THR A 52 -8.95 3.48 4.56
C THR A 52 -10.42 3.36 4.11
N GLY A 53 -11.25 4.28 4.54
CA GLY A 53 -12.71 4.22 4.39
C GLY A 53 -13.39 3.36 5.46
N LEU A 54 -14.71 3.48 5.58
CA LEU A 54 -15.57 2.78 6.56
C LEU A 54 -15.24 3.04 8.06
N THR A 55 -14.25 3.86 8.37
CA THR A 55 -13.96 4.31 9.74
C THR A 55 -14.67 5.65 9.97
N TRP A 56 -16.01 5.59 10.02
CA TRP A 56 -16.83 6.76 10.29
C TRP A 56 -16.77 7.13 11.76
N SER A 57 -16.79 8.43 12.06
CA SER A 57 -16.73 8.97 13.41
C SER A 57 -17.87 8.52 14.34
N ASP A 58 -19.04 8.27 13.77
CA ASP A 58 -20.23 7.90 14.53
C ASP A 58 -20.27 6.40 14.85
N ALA A 59 -19.96 6.03 16.08
CA ALA A 59 -20.10 4.67 16.58
C ALA A 59 -21.58 4.26 16.79
N LYS A 60 -22.53 5.17 16.60
CA LYS A 60 -23.95 4.90 16.75
C LYS A 60 -24.49 4.14 15.55
N VAL A 61 -24.78 2.87 15.75
CA VAL A 61 -25.46 2.02 14.77
C VAL A 61 -26.93 2.35 14.76
N ARG A 62 -27.49 2.63 13.59
CA ARG A 62 -28.90 2.93 13.37
C ARG A 62 -29.49 1.95 12.36
N GLY A 63 -30.74 1.54 12.57
CA GLY A 63 -31.47 0.71 11.61
C GLY A 63 -31.99 1.51 10.41
N PHE A 64 -32.57 0.80 9.45
CA PHE A 64 -33.22 1.41 8.28
C PHE A 64 -34.27 2.46 8.69
N PRO A 65 -34.39 3.61 7.99
CA PRO A 65 -33.81 3.95 6.69
C PRO A 65 -32.47 4.69 6.75
N HIS A 66 -31.68 4.53 7.81
CA HIS A 66 -30.40 5.19 7.93
C HIS A 66 -29.42 4.72 6.85
N PHE A 67 -28.88 5.66 6.10
CA PHE A 67 -27.81 5.41 5.13
C PHE A 67 -26.87 6.62 5.00
N GLY A 68 -25.70 6.38 4.46
CA GLY A 68 -24.76 7.44 4.10
C GLY A 68 -23.82 7.00 2.99
N VAL A 69 -23.31 7.98 2.27
CA VAL A 69 -22.30 7.80 1.22
C VAL A 69 -21.25 8.89 1.37
N GLY A 70 -19.99 8.53 1.22
CA GLY A 70 -18.88 9.45 1.39
C GLY A 70 -17.69 9.15 0.50
N VAL A 71 -16.72 10.04 0.61
CA VAL A 71 -15.37 9.89 0.02
C VAL A 71 -14.36 9.97 1.15
N SER A 72 -13.52 8.98 1.23
CA SER A 72 -12.40 8.89 2.17
C SER A 72 -11.08 9.07 1.45
N LEU A 73 -10.24 9.92 2.00
CA LEU A 73 -8.84 10.10 1.62
C LEU A 73 -7.99 9.78 2.85
N GLY A 74 -6.95 9.01 2.70
CA GLY A 74 -6.06 8.67 3.80
C GLY A 74 -4.64 8.42 3.34
N ALA A 75 -3.72 8.31 4.30
CA ALA A 75 -2.38 7.84 4.08
C ALA A 75 -1.90 7.09 5.33
N VAL A 76 -1.08 6.08 5.11
CA VAL A 76 -0.28 5.42 6.15
C VAL A 76 1.18 5.67 5.83
N MET A 77 1.96 6.03 6.83
CA MET A 77 3.38 6.30 6.69
C MET A 77 4.14 4.98 6.71
N ILE A 78 4.87 4.68 5.66
CA ILE A 78 5.85 3.60 5.65
C ILE A 78 7.11 4.11 6.35
N PRO A 79 7.72 3.35 7.27
CA PRO A 79 8.94 3.77 7.94
C PRO A 79 10.03 4.16 6.93
N LYS A 80 10.67 5.30 7.14
CA LYS A 80 11.71 5.78 6.24
C LYS A 80 12.91 4.85 6.15
N ASP A 81 13.17 4.11 7.23
CA ASP A 81 14.33 3.22 7.33
C ASP A 81 14.29 2.13 6.24
N ALA A 82 13.09 1.71 5.80
CA ALA A 82 12.94 0.81 4.66
C ALA A 82 13.55 1.41 3.37
N PHE A 83 13.26 2.68 3.11
CA PHE A 83 13.79 3.41 1.94
C PHE A 83 15.28 3.71 2.08
N VAL A 84 15.74 4.11 3.27
CA VAL A 84 17.15 4.41 3.54
C VAL A 84 17.99 3.14 3.38
N THR A 85 17.58 2.03 3.97
CA THR A 85 18.29 0.76 3.86
C THR A 85 18.42 0.29 2.41
N LEU A 86 17.34 0.38 1.64
CA LEU A 86 17.36 0.04 0.22
C LEU A 86 18.28 0.96 -0.57
N ALA A 87 18.18 2.28 -0.34
CA ALA A 87 19.01 3.26 -1.03
C ALA A 87 20.50 3.11 -0.71
N ASP A 88 20.84 2.90 0.55
CA ASP A 88 22.22 2.64 0.99
C ASP A 88 22.79 1.37 0.34
N SER A 89 21.97 0.30 0.26
CA SER A 89 22.35 -0.95 -0.37
C SER A 89 22.62 -0.80 -1.88
N LEU A 90 21.90 0.12 -2.51
CA LEU A 90 22.05 0.46 -3.93
C LEU A 90 22.98 1.66 -4.18
N TYR A 91 23.56 2.24 -3.12
CA TYR A 91 24.40 3.44 -3.15
C TYR A 91 23.73 4.65 -3.81
N ILE A 92 22.48 4.88 -3.49
CA ILE A 92 21.65 5.93 -4.05
C ILE A 92 21.45 7.06 -3.04
N GLU A 93 21.55 8.30 -3.51
CA GLU A 93 21.18 9.46 -2.70
C GLU A 93 19.67 9.67 -2.73
N LEU A 94 19.00 9.47 -1.58
CA LEU A 94 17.58 9.80 -1.45
C LEU A 94 17.36 11.32 -1.39
N PRO A 95 16.21 11.80 -1.90
CA PRO A 95 15.78 13.17 -1.69
C PRO A 95 15.70 13.52 -0.20
N THR A 96 16.06 14.77 0.14
CA THR A 96 16.02 15.26 1.51
C THR A 96 14.62 15.18 2.13
N GLU A 97 13.56 15.25 1.31
CA GLU A 97 12.17 15.08 1.73
C GLU A 97 11.90 13.70 2.34
N ILE A 98 12.66 12.68 1.95
CA ILE A 98 12.57 11.32 2.51
C ILE A 98 13.51 11.20 3.72
N THR A 99 14.76 11.59 3.58
CA THR A 99 15.77 11.43 4.65
C THR A 99 15.46 12.28 5.88
N ASP A 100 14.93 13.48 5.69
CA ASP A 100 14.56 14.40 6.76
C ASP A 100 13.15 14.14 7.32
N SER A 101 12.39 13.20 6.72
CA SER A 101 11.07 12.85 7.23
C SER A 101 11.17 12.16 8.59
N GLU A 102 10.57 12.74 9.62
CA GLU A 102 10.48 12.09 10.94
C GLU A 102 9.35 11.06 11.02
N ILE A 103 8.38 11.12 10.09
CA ILE A 103 7.16 10.30 10.14
C ILE A 103 7.09 9.23 9.05
N GLY A 104 8.09 9.16 8.18
CA GLY A 104 8.14 8.19 7.07
C GLY A 104 7.58 8.72 5.74
N VAL A 105 7.36 7.81 4.81
CA VAL A 105 6.88 8.08 3.45
C VAL A 105 5.39 7.73 3.34
N PRO A 106 4.51 8.66 2.93
CA PRO A 106 3.09 8.41 2.89
C PRO A 106 2.71 7.47 1.73
N LEU A 107 2.06 6.36 2.03
CA LEU A 107 1.34 5.53 1.06
C LEU A 107 -0.13 5.96 1.06
N PRO A 108 -0.59 6.68 0.03
CA PRO A 108 -1.94 7.21 0.00
C PRO A 108 -2.97 6.13 -0.36
N ALA A 109 -4.19 6.33 0.14
CA ALA A 109 -5.35 5.54 -0.24
C ALA A 109 -6.59 6.43 -0.31
N TYR A 110 -7.53 6.06 -1.18
CA TYR A 110 -8.82 6.71 -1.25
C TYR A 110 -9.92 5.70 -1.60
N ALA A 111 -11.13 6.03 -1.19
CA ALA A 111 -12.30 5.21 -1.51
C ALA A 111 -13.57 6.06 -1.49
N VAL A 112 -14.53 5.68 -2.30
CA VAL A 112 -15.94 5.97 -2.07
C VAL A 112 -16.47 4.91 -1.13
N ASP A 113 -17.15 5.31 -0.09
CA ASP A 113 -17.71 4.39 0.90
C ASP A 113 -19.20 4.68 1.13
N ALA A 114 -19.94 3.64 1.46
CA ALA A 114 -21.36 3.70 1.76
C ALA A 114 -21.68 2.80 2.95
N ARG A 115 -22.69 3.19 3.71
CA ARG A 115 -23.20 2.41 4.84
C ARG A 115 -24.71 2.50 4.92
N VAL A 116 -25.34 1.36 5.22
CA VAL A 116 -26.79 1.28 5.38
C VAL A 116 -27.16 0.47 6.62
N GLY A 117 -28.11 0.98 7.41
CA GLY A 117 -28.74 0.25 8.49
C GLY A 117 -29.72 -0.77 7.95
N LEU A 118 -29.68 -2.00 8.44
CA LEU A 118 -30.56 -3.05 7.98
C LEU A 118 -31.95 -2.98 8.66
N PRO A 119 -33.02 -3.29 7.93
CA PRO A 119 -34.35 -3.39 8.53
C PRO A 119 -34.41 -4.59 9.47
N PHE A 120 -35.02 -4.40 10.63
CA PHE A 120 -35.26 -5.44 11.65
C PHE A 120 -34.01 -6.02 12.31
N LEU A 121 -32.80 -5.62 11.89
CA LEU A 121 -31.54 -6.11 12.42
C LEU A 121 -30.80 -5.00 13.18
N PRO A 122 -30.11 -5.33 14.27
CA PRO A 122 -29.45 -4.34 15.10
C PRO A 122 -28.06 -3.95 14.61
N PHE A 123 -27.76 -4.13 13.33
CA PHE A 123 -26.46 -3.82 12.75
C PHE A 123 -26.57 -3.08 11.41
N ASP A 124 -25.51 -2.45 11.00
CA ASP A 124 -25.36 -1.84 9.70
C ASP A 124 -24.24 -2.50 8.88
N VAL A 125 -24.34 -2.33 7.58
CA VAL A 125 -23.39 -2.86 6.60
C VAL A 125 -22.74 -1.68 5.89
N GLY A 126 -21.43 -1.72 5.79
CA GLY A 126 -20.64 -0.79 5.00
C GLY A 126 -19.95 -1.48 3.82
N ALA A 127 -19.79 -0.75 2.73
CA ALA A 127 -18.97 -1.15 1.58
C ALA A 127 -18.15 0.03 1.09
N LYS A 128 -16.98 -0.25 0.51
CA LYS A 128 -16.10 0.76 -0.07
C LYS A 128 -15.47 0.28 -1.36
N LEU A 129 -15.17 1.23 -2.24
CA LEU A 129 -14.48 0.99 -3.50
C LEU A 129 -13.61 2.21 -3.84
N GLY A 130 -12.37 1.99 -4.17
CA GLY A 130 -11.43 2.96 -4.75
C GLY A 130 -10.74 2.33 -5.93
N MET A 131 -10.57 3.07 -7.01
CA MET A 131 -9.84 2.60 -8.19
C MET A 131 -9.25 3.79 -8.95
N LEU A 132 -8.05 3.63 -9.45
CA LEU A 132 -7.45 4.59 -10.36
C LEU A 132 -7.89 4.23 -11.80
N THR A 133 -8.46 5.19 -12.52
CA THR A 133 -8.76 4.99 -13.93
C THR A 133 -7.53 5.30 -14.79
N PRO A 134 -7.43 4.76 -16.03
CA PRO A 134 -6.32 5.07 -16.92
C PRO A 134 -6.11 6.58 -17.09
N GLU A 135 -7.19 7.36 -17.24
CA GLU A 135 -7.11 8.80 -17.40
C GLU A 135 -6.57 9.52 -16.15
N MET A 136 -6.87 8.97 -14.96
CA MET A 136 -6.29 9.48 -13.71
C MET A 136 -4.80 9.14 -13.61
N SER A 137 -4.40 7.95 -14.02
CA SER A 137 -3.00 7.53 -14.10
C SER A 137 -2.23 8.45 -15.07
N GLU A 138 -2.70 8.63 -16.29
CA GLU A 138 -2.09 9.53 -17.28
C GLU A 138 -1.97 10.98 -16.76
N SER A 139 -2.88 11.43 -15.91
CA SER A 139 -2.85 12.77 -15.31
C SER A 139 -1.69 12.99 -14.33
N LEU A 140 -0.99 11.92 -13.89
CA LEU A 140 0.21 12.01 -13.06
C LEU A 140 1.35 12.66 -13.83
N GLY A 141 1.35 12.47 -15.15
CA GLY A 141 2.25 13.11 -16.12
C GLY A 141 3.66 12.50 -16.12
N GLY A 142 4.37 12.71 -17.21
CA GLY A 142 5.67 12.10 -17.45
C GLY A 142 5.54 10.62 -17.81
N ASP A 143 6.61 9.88 -17.64
CA ASP A 143 6.69 8.45 -17.93
C ASP A 143 6.24 7.58 -16.73
N ILE A 144 5.30 8.13 -15.90
CA ILE A 144 4.79 7.48 -14.70
C ILE A 144 3.38 6.97 -14.97
N SER A 145 3.17 5.68 -14.80
CA SER A 145 1.85 5.07 -14.73
C SER A 145 1.61 4.46 -13.35
N ALA A 146 0.37 4.45 -12.92
CA ALA A 146 -0.01 3.84 -11.66
C ALA A 146 -1.36 3.13 -11.79
N ASP A 147 -1.50 2.05 -11.10
CA ASP A 147 -2.76 1.35 -10.88
C ASP A 147 -3.08 1.31 -9.39
N TYR A 148 -4.36 1.22 -9.06
CA TYR A 148 -4.83 1.17 -7.70
C TYR A 148 -6.25 0.62 -7.65
N MET A 149 -6.48 -0.32 -6.77
CA MET A 149 -7.79 -0.86 -6.44
C MET A 149 -7.89 -1.11 -4.94
N LEU A 150 -8.89 -0.52 -4.30
CA LEU A 150 -9.28 -0.78 -2.92
C LEU A 150 -10.75 -1.18 -2.90
N ALA A 151 -11.06 -2.35 -2.36
CA ALA A 151 -12.42 -2.81 -2.13
C ALA A 151 -12.56 -3.36 -0.71
N GLY A 152 -13.74 -3.25 -0.13
CA GLY A 152 -13.96 -3.82 1.19
C GLY A 152 -15.39 -3.67 1.66
N PHE A 153 -15.70 -4.41 2.70
CA PHE A 153 -16.98 -4.33 3.40
C PHE A 153 -16.78 -4.56 4.90
N ASP A 154 -17.72 -4.08 5.69
CA ASP A 154 -17.78 -4.39 7.12
C ASP A 154 -19.23 -4.53 7.62
N LEU A 155 -19.36 -5.25 8.72
CA LEU A 155 -20.56 -5.36 9.52
C LEU A 155 -20.28 -4.70 10.87
N ARG A 156 -21.17 -3.79 11.30
CA ARG A 156 -21.01 -3.06 12.56
C ARG A 156 -22.18 -3.29 13.51
N PHE A 157 -21.87 -3.67 14.76
CA PHE A 157 -22.82 -4.00 15.81
C PHE A 157 -22.73 -2.98 16.95
N PRO A 158 -23.87 -2.51 17.50
CA PRO A 158 -23.88 -1.65 18.66
C PRO A 158 -23.68 -2.48 19.94
N ILE A 159 -22.69 -2.10 20.74
CA ILE A 159 -22.54 -2.59 22.13
C ILE A 159 -23.32 -1.69 23.08
N ILE A 160 -23.13 -0.36 22.92
CA ILE A 160 -23.85 0.65 23.68
C ILE A 160 -24.45 1.66 22.69
N LYS A 161 -25.77 1.82 22.70
CA LYS A 161 -26.46 2.72 21.78
C LYS A 161 -26.23 4.21 22.07
N GLY A 162 -25.63 4.50 23.22
CA GLY A 162 -25.37 5.86 23.64
C GLY A 162 -26.62 6.65 24.00
N GLY A 163 -26.45 7.87 24.50
CA GLY A 163 -27.51 8.76 24.91
C GLY A 163 -26.96 10.12 25.31
N LEU A 164 -27.73 10.89 26.08
CA LEU A 164 -27.29 12.21 26.57
C LEU A 164 -26.00 12.10 27.42
N ALA A 165 -25.95 11.13 28.33
CA ALA A 165 -24.80 10.94 29.22
C ALA A 165 -23.77 9.94 28.71
N LEU A 166 -24.20 8.85 28.08
CA LEU A 166 -23.31 7.74 27.66
C LEU A 166 -22.84 7.90 26.22
N PRO A 167 -21.59 7.51 25.92
CA PRO A 167 -21.11 7.40 24.55
C PRO A 167 -21.79 6.23 23.82
N SER A 168 -21.82 6.29 22.50
CA SER A 168 -22.10 5.11 21.67
C SER A 168 -20.84 4.27 21.56
N ILE A 169 -21.00 2.94 21.67
CA ILE A 169 -19.89 1.99 21.47
C ILE A 169 -20.34 0.94 20.47
N SER A 170 -19.50 0.65 19.48
CA SER A 170 -19.75 -0.37 18.47
C SER A 170 -18.51 -1.22 18.23
N VAL A 171 -18.73 -2.45 17.79
CA VAL A 171 -17.72 -3.33 17.22
C VAL A 171 -18.02 -3.53 15.75
N SER A 172 -16.99 -3.72 14.95
CA SER A 172 -17.16 -4.13 13.55
C SER A 172 -16.15 -5.18 13.17
N ALA A 173 -16.56 -6.00 12.19
CA ALA A 173 -15.70 -6.95 11.52
C ALA A 173 -15.84 -6.74 10.01
N GLY A 174 -14.74 -6.76 9.29
CA GLY A 174 -14.73 -6.50 7.86
C GLY A 174 -13.60 -7.19 7.14
N TYR A 175 -13.68 -7.11 5.83
CA TYR A 175 -12.66 -7.61 4.91
C TYR A 175 -12.31 -6.51 3.92
N ASN A 176 -11.01 -6.39 3.63
CA ASN A 176 -10.46 -5.42 2.70
C ASN A 176 -9.53 -6.13 1.71
N TYR A 177 -9.60 -5.68 0.49
CA TYR A 177 -8.66 -6.01 -0.58
C TYR A 177 -8.05 -4.71 -1.09
N LEU A 178 -6.74 -4.68 -1.20
CA LEU A 178 -5.99 -3.57 -1.80
C LEU A 178 -4.98 -4.15 -2.77
N SER A 179 -4.93 -3.62 -3.97
CA SER A 179 -3.85 -3.87 -4.93
C SER A 179 -3.46 -2.57 -5.61
N GLY A 180 -2.24 -2.52 -6.09
CA GLY A 180 -1.76 -1.39 -6.86
C GLY A 180 -0.34 -1.57 -7.32
N GLY A 181 0.08 -0.65 -8.18
CA GLY A 181 1.42 -0.60 -8.71
C GLY A 181 1.76 0.79 -9.19
N VAL A 182 3.05 1.00 -9.35
CA VAL A 182 3.62 2.19 -9.99
C VAL A 182 4.70 1.72 -10.95
N ASN A 183 4.61 2.17 -12.19
CA ASN A 183 5.62 1.92 -13.22
C ASN A 183 6.18 3.27 -13.66
N THR A 184 7.48 3.28 -13.98
CA THR A 184 8.13 4.45 -14.52
C THR A 184 9.21 4.06 -15.51
N SER A 185 9.23 4.73 -16.66
CA SER A 185 10.28 4.55 -17.65
C SER A 185 11.55 5.28 -17.22
N VAL A 186 12.67 4.59 -17.28
CA VAL A 186 14.01 5.14 -17.01
C VAL A 186 14.78 5.45 -18.28
N SER A 187 14.10 5.47 -19.42
CA SER A 187 14.70 5.78 -20.73
C SER A 187 15.41 7.13 -20.68
N GLY A 188 16.68 7.15 -21.02
CA GLY A 188 17.49 8.37 -21.16
C GLY A 188 18.19 8.87 -19.89
N THR A 189 18.10 8.23 -18.75
CA THR A 189 18.84 8.61 -17.54
C THR A 189 20.28 8.06 -17.49
N GLY A 190 20.80 7.59 -18.57
CA GLY A 190 22.24 7.42 -18.87
C GLY A 190 23.04 6.36 -18.09
N ASN A 191 22.56 5.84 -16.98
CA ASN A 191 23.36 5.02 -16.08
C ASN A 191 22.57 3.92 -15.36
N PHE A 192 21.56 3.39 -16.00
CA PHE A 192 20.80 2.28 -15.44
C PHE A 192 21.53 0.94 -15.67
N LEU A 193 21.37 -0.02 -14.74
CA LEU A 193 21.83 -1.38 -14.94
C LEU A 193 21.19 -1.95 -16.21
N THR A 194 22.00 -2.46 -17.11
CA THR A 194 21.55 -3.06 -18.37
C THR A 194 21.62 -4.58 -18.38
N SER A 195 22.06 -5.16 -17.26
CA SER A 195 22.16 -6.62 -17.15
C SER A 195 22.26 -7.09 -15.69
N ILE A 196 21.78 -8.29 -15.43
CA ILE A 196 21.87 -9.02 -14.17
C ILE A 196 22.63 -10.32 -14.44
N SER A 197 23.61 -10.61 -13.58
CA SER A 197 24.41 -11.84 -13.69
C SER A 197 23.82 -12.94 -12.82
N ILE A 198 23.70 -14.13 -13.41
CA ILE A 198 23.31 -15.36 -12.73
C ILE A 198 24.57 -16.18 -12.46
N PRO A 199 24.89 -16.48 -11.19
CA PRO A 199 26.09 -17.18 -10.82
C PRO A 199 26.15 -18.61 -11.35
N THR A 200 27.38 -19.15 -11.44
CA THR A 200 27.63 -20.54 -11.88
C THR A 200 27.10 -21.59 -10.90
N GLU A 201 26.83 -21.21 -9.68
CA GLU A 201 26.20 -22.04 -8.64
C GLU A 201 24.74 -22.35 -8.93
N ILE A 202 24.06 -21.46 -9.69
CA ILE A 202 22.65 -21.57 -10.07
C ILE A 202 22.52 -22.21 -11.44
N ILE A 203 23.28 -21.73 -12.41
CA ILE A 203 23.27 -22.22 -13.79
C ILE A 203 24.71 -22.53 -14.26
N ALA A 204 24.90 -23.66 -14.88
CA ALA A 204 26.24 -24.09 -15.36
C ALA A 204 26.83 -23.07 -16.34
N ASN A 205 28.05 -22.64 -16.05
CA ASN A 205 28.79 -21.57 -16.74
C ASN A 205 28.22 -20.15 -16.56
N GLY A 206 27.20 -19.98 -15.69
CA GLY A 206 26.53 -18.72 -15.48
C GLY A 206 25.70 -18.26 -16.67
N ALA A 207 24.89 -17.25 -16.45
CA ALA A 207 24.12 -16.55 -17.47
C ALA A 207 24.05 -15.06 -17.15
N THR A 208 23.67 -14.25 -18.14
CA THR A 208 23.40 -12.83 -17.95
C THR A 208 22.06 -12.49 -18.58
N ILE A 209 21.14 -11.92 -17.82
CA ILE A 209 19.90 -11.34 -18.34
C ILE A 209 20.20 -9.90 -18.71
N SER A 210 20.04 -9.55 -19.97
CA SER A 210 20.20 -8.18 -20.48
C SER A 210 18.85 -7.59 -20.83
N TYR A 211 18.69 -6.29 -20.67
CA TYR A 211 17.47 -5.55 -20.97
C TYR A 211 17.76 -4.17 -21.53
N THR A 212 16.80 -3.62 -22.29
CA THR A 212 16.89 -2.32 -22.95
C THR A 212 15.71 -1.45 -22.57
N ASP A 213 15.95 -0.15 -22.35
CA ASP A 213 14.93 0.84 -22.01
C ASP A 213 13.95 0.37 -20.93
N PRO A 214 14.45 -0.02 -19.75
CA PRO A 214 13.63 -0.67 -18.74
C PRO A 214 12.61 0.29 -18.12
N ASP A 215 11.41 -0.24 -17.88
CA ASP A 215 10.43 0.33 -16.99
C ASP A 215 10.61 -0.27 -15.60
N VAL A 216 10.77 0.58 -14.61
CA VAL A 216 10.83 0.15 -13.21
C VAL A 216 9.43 0.04 -12.69
N ARG A 217 9.12 -1.12 -12.12
CA ARG A 217 7.82 -1.45 -11.55
C ARG A 217 7.92 -1.73 -10.06
N PHE A 218 6.98 -1.19 -9.28
CA PHE A 218 6.72 -1.61 -7.92
C PHE A 218 5.24 -1.93 -7.75
N GLN A 219 4.93 -3.11 -7.22
CA GLN A 219 3.56 -3.60 -7.07
C GLN A 219 3.29 -4.08 -5.66
N TRP A 220 2.03 -4.03 -5.24
CA TRP A 220 1.60 -4.50 -3.94
C TRP A 220 0.18 -5.03 -3.97
N GLN A 221 -0.07 -6.00 -3.10
CA GLN A 221 -1.39 -6.58 -2.89
C GLN A 221 -1.57 -6.97 -1.44
N THR A 222 -2.78 -6.82 -0.91
CA THR A 222 -3.12 -7.35 0.41
C THR A 222 -4.59 -7.75 0.51
N HIS A 223 -4.81 -8.82 1.24
CA HIS A 223 -6.10 -9.22 1.78
C HIS A 223 -6.04 -9.03 3.28
N ALA A 224 -7.01 -8.35 3.88
CA ALA A 224 -7.00 -8.09 5.32
C ALA A 224 -8.38 -8.28 5.96
N MET A 225 -8.42 -9.00 7.06
CA MET A 225 -9.55 -9.01 7.99
C MET A 225 -9.34 -7.93 9.04
N ASP A 226 -10.37 -7.17 9.34
CA ASP A 226 -10.31 -6.00 10.20
C ASP A 226 -11.38 -6.08 11.30
N PHE A 227 -10.95 -6.00 12.56
CA PHE A 227 -11.82 -5.99 13.73
C PHE A 227 -11.62 -4.68 14.46
N LYS A 228 -12.71 -3.91 14.65
CA LYS A 228 -12.65 -2.58 15.28
C LYS A 228 -13.58 -2.50 16.48
N LEU A 229 -13.10 -1.83 17.53
CA LEU A 229 -13.89 -1.35 18.65
C LEU A 229 -13.81 0.18 18.65
N GLN A 230 -14.96 0.84 18.63
CA GLN A 230 -15.02 2.29 18.54
C GLN A 230 -16.02 2.86 19.51
N ALA A 231 -15.66 3.98 20.13
CA ALA A 231 -16.53 4.80 20.94
C ALA A 231 -16.66 6.20 20.34
N SER A 232 -17.84 6.78 20.38
CA SER A 232 -18.08 8.17 19.96
C SER A 232 -19.11 8.87 20.83
N LYS A 233 -19.02 10.21 20.88
CA LYS A 233 -19.97 11.05 21.60
C LYS A 233 -20.36 12.27 20.77
N GLY A 234 -21.63 12.36 20.42
CA GLY A 234 -22.17 13.58 19.80
C GLY A 234 -22.23 14.74 20.79
N LEU A 235 -21.60 15.85 20.45
CA LEU A 235 -21.54 17.10 21.20
C LEU A 235 -21.95 18.24 20.27
N LEU A 236 -23.25 18.55 20.20
CA LEU A 236 -23.81 19.52 19.25
C LEU A 236 -23.41 19.20 17.79
N ILE A 237 -22.56 20.05 17.21
CA ILE A 237 -22.04 19.87 15.85
C ILE A 237 -20.78 19.01 15.79
N PHE A 238 -20.21 18.62 16.91
CA PHE A 238 -18.98 17.83 16.96
C PHE A 238 -19.25 16.39 17.39
N THR A 239 -18.51 15.46 16.83
CA THR A 239 -18.48 14.07 17.28
C THR A 239 -17.04 13.60 17.42
N PRO A 240 -16.43 13.78 18.61
CA PRO A 240 -15.16 13.12 18.90
C PRO A 240 -15.37 11.61 18.95
N TYR A 241 -14.34 10.87 18.52
CA TYR A 241 -14.33 9.43 18.58
C TYR A 241 -12.92 8.88 18.79
N ILE A 242 -12.86 7.69 19.34
CA ILE A 242 -11.63 6.93 19.56
C ILE A 242 -11.94 5.45 19.40
N GLY A 243 -10.95 4.69 18.98
CA GLY A 243 -11.09 3.26 18.84
C GLY A 243 -9.75 2.54 18.77
N GLY A 244 -9.86 1.22 18.80
CA GLY A 244 -8.77 0.32 18.53
C GLY A 244 -9.17 -0.65 17.43
N ALA A 245 -8.22 -1.14 16.67
CA ALA A 245 -8.44 -2.14 15.64
C ALA A 245 -7.34 -3.20 15.68
N TYR A 246 -7.73 -4.41 15.31
CA TYR A 246 -6.83 -5.50 14.99
C TYR A 246 -7.07 -5.89 13.54
N SER A 247 -6.01 -5.87 12.73
CA SER A 247 -6.05 -6.32 11.35
C SER A 247 -5.16 -7.54 11.22
N TYR A 248 -5.64 -8.56 10.52
CA TYR A 248 -4.83 -9.69 10.08
C TYR A 248 -4.75 -9.69 8.57
N GLY A 249 -3.54 -9.58 8.03
CA GLY A 249 -3.28 -9.41 6.62
C GLY A 249 -2.46 -10.53 6.00
N TRP A 250 -2.73 -10.79 4.74
CA TRP A 250 -1.92 -11.55 3.81
C TRP A 250 -1.52 -10.58 2.71
N SER A 251 -0.29 -10.15 2.76
CA SER A 251 0.23 -9.07 1.92
C SER A 251 1.41 -9.55 1.10
N GLN A 252 1.52 -9.00 -0.09
CA GLN A 252 2.67 -9.18 -0.96
C GLN A 252 3.05 -7.80 -1.52
N ALA A 253 4.33 -7.52 -1.57
CA ALA A 253 4.84 -6.32 -2.23
C ALA A 253 6.18 -6.65 -2.89
N GLY A 254 6.50 -5.93 -3.95
CA GLY A 254 7.77 -6.15 -4.60
C GLY A 254 8.07 -5.18 -5.71
N GLY A 255 9.33 -5.19 -6.13
CA GLY A 255 9.84 -4.39 -7.23
C GLY A 255 10.36 -5.25 -8.36
N GLY A 256 10.39 -4.67 -9.54
CA GLY A 256 10.88 -5.37 -10.71
C GLY A 256 11.19 -4.43 -11.87
N ILE A 257 11.58 -5.04 -12.97
CA ILE A 257 11.88 -4.35 -14.23
C ILE A 257 11.01 -4.99 -15.30
N ALA A 258 10.28 -4.15 -16.03
CA ALA A 258 9.60 -4.54 -17.25
C ALA A 258 10.44 -4.06 -18.44
N SER A 259 10.86 -4.99 -19.29
CA SER A 259 11.70 -4.73 -20.48
C SER A 259 11.77 -6.02 -21.29
N ASP A 260 12.04 -5.90 -22.58
CA ASP A 260 12.42 -7.06 -23.37
C ASP A 260 13.70 -7.70 -22.77
N LEU A 261 13.55 -8.89 -22.22
CA LEU A 261 14.63 -9.61 -21.58
C LEU A 261 15.36 -10.50 -22.60
N THR A 262 16.67 -10.54 -22.53
CA THR A 262 17.50 -11.43 -23.35
C THR A 262 18.47 -12.18 -22.44
N VAL A 263 18.43 -13.52 -22.49
CA VAL A 263 19.41 -14.37 -21.80
C VAL A 263 20.66 -14.52 -22.69
N ASN A 264 21.79 -14.19 -22.10
CA ASN A 264 23.11 -14.45 -22.70
C ASN A 264 23.80 -15.54 -21.87
N SER A 265 23.91 -16.73 -22.43
CA SER A 265 24.56 -17.88 -21.79
C SER A 265 25.41 -18.66 -22.77
N VAL A 266 26.41 -19.39 -22.27
CA VAL A 266 27.29 -20.26 -23.08
C VAL A 266 26.57 -21.51 -23.56
N ASN A 267 25.50 -21.93 -22.84
CA ASN A 267 24.80 -23.20 -23.10
C ASN A 267 23.40 -22.99 -23.72
N ASP A 268 23.17 -21.82 -24.36
CA ASP A 268 21.89 -21.49 -25.00
C ASP A 268 20.65 -21.66 -24.09
N TYR A 269 20.77 -21.34 -22.79
CA TYR A 269 19.64 -21.29 -21.88
C TYR A 269 18.67 -20.17 -22.28
N ASP A 270 17.37 -20.46 -22.20
CA ASP A 270 16.32 -19.45 -22.35
C ASP A 270 15.81 -18.94 -20.99
N LEU A 271 14.78 -18.08 -21.00
CA LEU A 271 14.21 -17.50 -19.79
C LEU A 271 13.56 -18.56 -18.90
N ASP A 272 12.92 -19.58 -19.51
CA ASP A 272 12.27 -20.67 -18.77
C ASP A 272 13.30 -21.52 -18.03
N ASP A 273 14.43 -21.83 -18.67
CA ASP A 273 15.55 -22.54 -18.05
C ASP A 273 16.13 -21.77 -16.87
N VAL A 274 16.28 -20.46 -17.01
CA VAL A 274 16.79 -19.57 -15.97
C VAL A 274 15.80 -19.47 -14.82
N SER A 275 14.52 -19.30 -15.09
CA SER A 275 13.45 -19.23 -14.11
C SER A 275 13.40 -20.52 -13.27
N ALA A 276 13.41 -21.69 -13.93
CA ALA A 276 13.42 -22.98 -13.25
C ALA A 276 14.67 -23.18 -12.37
N ALA A 277 15.82 -22.72 -12.82
CA ALA A 277 17.06 -22.83 -12.05
C ALA A 277 17.06 -21.92 -10.82
N LEU A 278 16.49 -20.72 -10.92
CA LEU A 278 16.34 -19.79 -9.78
C LEU A 278 15.37 -20.33 -8.74
N GLU A 279 14.22 -20.83 -9.17
CA GLU A 279 13.24 -21.47 -8.28
C GLU A 279 13.85 -22.67 -7.55
N ALA A 280 14.59 -23.52 -8.27
CA ALA A 280 15.30 -24.67 -7.69
C ALA A 280 16.38 -24.26 -6.68
N ALA A 281 16.97 -23.07 -6.84
CA ALA A 281 17.95 -22.50 -5.92
C ALA A 281 17.29 -21.79 -4.71
N GLY A 282 15.95 -21.66 -4.71
CA GLY A 282 15.19 -21.08 -3.60
C GLY A 282 15.00 -19.56 -3.70
N TYR A 283 15.20 -18.98 -4.86
CA TYR A 283 14.94 -17.56 -5.10
C TYR A 283 13.47 -17.36 -5.50
N ASP A 284 12.84 -16.35 -4.90
CA ASP A 284 11.45 -15.95 -5.20
C ASP A 284 11.43 -14.91 -6.33
N PHE A 285 11.76 -15.39 -7.52
CA PHE A 285 11.88 -14.59 -8.74
C PHE A 285 10.77 -14.96 -9.72
N GLU A 286 9.97 -13.99 -10.13
CA GLU A 286 9.07 -14.16 -11.27
C GLU A 286 9.75 -13.57 -12.53
N LEU A 287 10.01 -14.44 -13.50
CA LEU A 287 10.54 -14.10 -14.82
C LEU A 287 9.49 -14.38 -15.87
N ASP A 288 9.15 -13.36 -16.63
CA ASP A 288 8.34 -13.42 -17.84
C ASP A 288 9.16 -12.93 -19.05
N ASP A 289 8.67 -13.11 -20.27
CA ASP A 289 9.36 -12.68 -21.49
C ASP A 289 9.72 -11.18 -21.51
N ASP A 290 8.96 -10.36 -20.80
CA ASP A 290 9.06 -8.91 -20.78
C ASP A 290 9.23 -8.31 -19.37
N SER A 291 9.46 -9.14 -18.35
CA SER A 291 9.63 -8.62 -16.99
C SER A 291 10.32 -9.60 -16.03
N PHE A 292 10.98 -9.04 -15.03
CA PHE A 292 11.30 -9.79 -13.82
C PHE A 292 10.87 -9.02 -12.58
N SER A 293 10.45 -9.72 -11.54
CA SER A 293 10.08 -9.11 -10.26
C SER A 293 10.55 -9.96 -9.08
N ILE A 294 10.83 -9.26 -7.98
CA ILE A 294 11.12 -9.83 -6.66
C ILE A 294 9.97 -9.46 -5.76
N LEU A 295 9.27 -10.46 -5.27
CA LEU A 295 8.13 -10.29 -4.39
C LEU A 295 8.50 -10.74 -2.98
N SER A 296 7.95 -10.09 -1.98
CA SER A 296 8.08 -10.47 -0.58
C SER A 296 6.71 -10.55 0.06
N ASP A 297 6.49 -11.65 0.75
CA ASP A 297 5.25 -11.92 1.47
C ASP A 297 5.35 -11.45 2.91
N ALA A 298 4.26 -10.87 3.42
CA ALA A 298 4.07 -10.60 4.83
C ALA A 298 2.70 -11.07 5.29
N THR A 299 2.69 -11.95 6.26
CA THR A 299 1.46 -12.45 6.87
C THR A 299 1.50 -12.21 8.36
N GLY A 300 0.48 -11.53 8.89
CA GLY A 300 0.48 -11.27 10.33
C GLY A 300 -0.64 -10.37 10.80
N GLY A 301 -0.68 -10.24 12.12
CA GLY A 301 -1.61 -9.37 12.82
C GLY A 301 -0.99 -8.05 13.20
N SER A 302 -1.73 -6.97 13.09
CA SER A 302 -1.33 -5.65 13.54
C SER A 302 -2.38 -4.99 14.41
N PHE A 303 -1.92 -4.29 15.46
CA PHE A 303 -2.78 -3.50 16.34
C PHE A 303 -2.60 -2.02 16.04
N ARG A 304 -3.71 -1.30 15.92
CA ARG A 304 -3.71 0.15 15.81
C ARG A 304 -4.72 0.81 16.74
N ALA A 305 -4.35 1.97 17.27
CA ALA A 305 -5.30 2.91 17.86
C ALA A 305 -5.64 3.98 16.81
N PHE A 306 -6.88 4.44 16.82
CA PHE A 306 -7.31 5.52 15.96
C PHE A 306 -8.26 6.45 16.71
N GLY A 307 -8.35 7.68 16.25
CA GLY A 307 -9.27 8.65 16.80
C GLY A 307 -9.37 9.89 15.93
N GLY A 308 -10.35 10.71 16.24
CA GLY A 308 -10.59 11.90 15.45
C GLY A 308 -11.80 12.71 15.89
N LEU A 309 -12.16 13.63 15.02
CA LEU A 309 -13.25 14.55 15.22
C LEU A 309 -14.08 14.66 13.94
N SER A 310 -15.39 14.60 14.09
CA SER A 310 -16.34 14.93 13.05
C SER A 310 -17.00 16.27 13.30
N VAL A 311 -17.16 17.05 12.23
CA VAL A 311 -18.04 18.22 12.19
C VAL A 311 -19.32 17.85 11.44
N ASN A 312 -20.47 17.98 12.12
CA ASN A 312 -21.77 17.59 11.60
C ASN A 312 -22.57 18.83 11.19
N LEU A 313 -22.77 18.99 9.89
CA LEU A 313 -23.53 20.08 9.30
C LEU A 313 -24.79 19.52 8.64
N PHE A 314 -25.85 19.34 9.44
CA PHE A 314 -27.09 18.67 9.02
C PHE A 314 -26.80 17.23 8.52
N ILE A 315 -26.94 17.03 7.21
CA ILE A 315 -26.67 15.75 6.55
C ILE A 315 -25.21 15.59 6.14
N LEU A 316 -24.43 16.69 6.08
CA LEU A 316 -23.01 16.65 5.72
C LEU A 316 -22.16 16.37 6.97
N LYS A 317 -21.24 15.42 6.87
CA LYS A 317 -20.26 15.06 7.89
C LYS A 317 -18.86 15.22 7.33
N LEU A 318 -18.00 15.88 8.08
CA LEU A 318 -16.59 16.06 7.79
C LEU A 318 -15.79 15.44 8.93
N ASP A 319 -15.11 14.33 8.65
CA ASP A 319 -14.31 13.61 9.65
C ASP A 319 -12.82 13.82 9.38
N LEU A 320 -12.09 14.18 10.41
CA LEU A 320 -10.62 14.16 10.44
C LEU A 320 -10.20 13.07 11.42
N ASN A 321 -9.30 12.19 10.99
CA ASN A 321 -8.78 11.10 11.83
C ASN A 321 -7.27 11.00 11.79
N GLY A 322 -6.73 10.43 12.85
CA GLY A 322 -5.36 9.95 12.95
C GLY A 322 -5.34 8.53 13.48
N GLN A 323 -4.31 7.79 13.15
CA GLN A 323 -4.09 6.44 13.67
C GLN A 323 -2.60 6.20 13.93
N TYR A 324 -2.33 5.30 14.86
CA TYR A 324 -1.01 4.77 15.14
C TYR A 324 -1.06 3.26 15.16
N ASN A 325 -0.20 2.63 14.37
CA ASN A 325 -0.02 1.19 14.33
C ASN A 325 1.14 0.81 15.25
N PHE A 326 0.86 0.00 16.28
CA PHE A 326 1.85 -0.41 17.28
C PHE A 326 2.79 -1.50 16.77
N THR A 327 2.38 -2.25 15.77
CA THR A 327 3.18 -3.34 15.19
C THR A 327 4.23 -2.78 14.23
N THR A 328 3.81 -1.96 13.29
CA THR A 328 4.71 -1.34 12.29
C THR A 328 5.27 0.01 12.76
N GLN A 329 4.90 0.47 13.95
CA GLN A 329 5.28 1.77 14.53
C GLN A 329 5.00 2.95 13.58
N SER A 330 3.96 2.82 12.77
CA SER A 330 3.62 3.77 11.71
C SER A 330 2.45 4.67 12.08
N LEU A 331 2.52 5.92 11.63
CA LEU A 331 1.44 6.88 11.70
C LEU A 331 0.56 6.79 10.46
N GLY A 332 -0.68 7.18 10.61
CA GLY A 332 -1.59 7.35 9.49
C GLY A 332 -2.66 8.38 9.83
N GLY A 333 -3.38 8.80 8.83
CA GLY A 333 -4.48 9.73 9.02
C GLY A 333 -5.34 9.85 7.78
N GLY A 334 -6.46 10.53 7.92
CA GLY A 334 -7.38 10.67 6.81
C GLY A 334 -8.48 11.70 7.03
N LEU A 335 -9.13 11.99 5.93
CA LEU A 335 -10.30 12.85 5.84
C LEU A 335 -11.43 12.05 5.19
N ASN A 336 -12.62 12.10 5.77
CA ASN A 336 -13.85 11.58 5.16
C ASN A 336 -14.87 12.70 5.05
N VAL A 337 -15.46 12.81 3.88
CA VAL A 337 -16.57 13.73 3.60
C VAL A 337 -17.75 12.89 3.17
N ARG A 338 -18.86 12.95 3.90
CA ARG A 338 -20.03 12.13 3.61
C ARG A 338 -21.36 12.86 3.82
N ILE A 339 -22.33 12.40 3.06
CA ILE A 339 -23.75 12.70 3.29
C ILE A 339 -24.35 11.52 4.04
N GLN A 340 -25.04 11.79 5.15
CA GLN A 340 -25.58 10.76 6.03
C GLN A 340 -26.95 11.19 6.57
N ILE A 341 -27.94 10.32 6.42
CA ILE A 341 -29.33 10.53 6.83
C ILE A 341 -29.74 9.56 7.93
#